data_499e49a18234ff08da930b801f4fcd27
#
_entry.id   499e49a18234ff08da930b801f4fcd27
#
_cell.length_a   1.000
_cell.length_b   1.000
_cell.length_c   1.000
_cell.angle_alpha   90.00
_cell.angle_beta   90.00
_cell.angle_gamma   90.00
#
_symmetry.space_group_name_H-M   'P 1'
#
loop_
_entity.id
_entity.type
_entity.pdbx_description
1 polymer ?
#
loop_
_entity_poly.entity_id
_entity_poly.type
_entity_poly.pdbx_seq_one_letter_code
_entity_poly.pdbx_strand_id
1 'polypeptide(L)'
;QKGLAERLSKLGVDGLEREILNKWCKKPDINPIIIDEKTKIKIRSALLPDRPKHYDNPDFKFIDLFAGIGGIRKGFDEIGGKCVFTNEWDAYARRTYLANHYVSDSELPYFLNSPEQDQDKNTGFMDLQQITLSQNELATDKQVEDSIHYHIEDHDVLLAGFPCQPFSLAGISKKNSLGRAHGFECETQGTLFFDVERVLKVKQPKFFVLENVKNLKGHDQGNTFAVIIRTLDKLGYFVTDITDENTNIEDAIKSVRKRKPEPTIIDGQLFTPQHRERIVLAGVRKDISAQGLTLKNITQHVPESRLNLTDIIDKVVDPKYTLTENLCGYL
;
A
#
# COMPACT_ATOMS: atom_id res chain seq x y z
N GLN A 1 -6.08 -20.89 -18.56
CA GLN A 1 -6.79 -20.62 -19.84
C GLN A 1 -8.01 -21.54 -20.03
N LYS A 2 -7.97 -22.83 -19.66
CA LYS A 2 -9.18 -23.70 -19.71
C LYS A 2 -10.25 -23.19 -18.74
N GLY A 3 -9.86 -22.89 -17.49
CA GLY A 3 -10.78 -22.34 -16.50
C GLY A 3 -11.34 -20.96 -16.86
N LEU A 4 -10.58 -20.15 -17.59
CA LEU A 4 -11.06 -18.86 -18.11
C LEU A 4 -12.12 -19.04 -19.19
N ALA A 5 -11.88 -19.94 -20.16
CA ALA A 5 -12.86 -20.25 -21.20
C ALA A 5 -14.18 -20.75 -20.61
N GLU A 6 -14.10 -21.64 -19.60
CA GLU A 6 -15.29 -22.17 -18.90
C GLU A 6 -16.04 -21.06 -18.13
N ARG A 7 -15.33 -20.12 -17.49
CA ARG A 7 -15.96 -18.97 -16.80
C ARG A 7 -16.61 -18.01 -17.79
N LEU A 8 -15.95 -17.73 -18.91
CA LEU A 8 -16.48 -16.86 -19.98
C LEU A 8 -17.74 -17.48 -20.61
N SER A 9 -17.72 -18.78 -20.89
CA SER A 9 -18.90 -19.49 -21.40
C SER A 9 -20.09 -19.43 -20.41
N LYS A 10 -19.84 -19.60 -19.10
CA LYS A 10 -20.89 -19.44 -18.07
C LYS A 10 -21.51 -18.04 -18.05
N LEU A 11 -20.75 -17.02 -18.46
CA LEU A 11 -21.22 -15.63 -18.57
C LEU A 11 -21.86 -15.32 -19.93
N GLY A 12 -22.04 -16.34 -20.78
CA GLY A 12 -22.62 -16.20 -22.11
C GLY A 12 -21.70 -15.47 -23.08
N VAL A 13 -20.40 -15.66 -22.94
CA VAL A 13 -19.38 -15.27 -23.90
C VAL A 13 -18.96 -16.54 -24.64
N ASP A 14 -19.70 -16.87 -25.66
CA ASP A 14 -19.42 -18.03 -26.53
C ASP A 14 -18.38 -17.68 -27.60
N GLY A 15 -17.66 -18.68 -28.09
CA GLY A 15 -16.67 -18.52 -29.17
C GLY A 15 -15.27 -18.13 -28.70
N LEU A 16 -15.04 -17.89 -27.39
CA LEU A 16 -13.71 -17.71 -26.83
C LEU A 16 -13.15 -19.04 -26.30
N GLU A 17 -12.92 -19.98 -27.19
CA GLU A 17 -12.33 -21.26 -26.83
C GLU A 17 -10.89 -21.12 -26.38
N ARG A 18 -10.41 -22.14 -25.66
CA ARG A 18 -9.02 -22.19 -25.13
C ARG A 18 -7.97 -21.85 -26.19
N GLU A 19 -8.17 -22.27 -27.43
CA GLU A 19 -7.22 -22.03 -28.52
C GLU A 19 -7.14 -20.57 -28.95
N ILE A 20 -8.29 -19.88 -28.96
CA ILE A 20 -8.37 -18.45 -29.25
C ILE A 20 -7.70 -17.65 -28.17
N LEU A 21 -7.99 -17.95 -26.91
CA LEU A 21 -7.34 -17.33 -25.75
C LEU A 21 -5.82 -17.58 -25.74
N ASN A 22 -5.40 -18.78 -26.16
CA ASN A 22 -3.97 -19.11 -26.30
C ASN A 22 -3.29 -18.29 -27.40
N LYS A 23 -3.96 -18.06 -28.53
CA LYS A 23 -3.44 -17.21 -29.62
C LYS A 23 -3.29 -15.77 -29.19
N TRP A 24 -4.25 -15.23 -28.43
CA TRP A 24 -4.19 -13.88 -27.88
C TRP A 24 -3.03 -13.71 -26.91
N CYS A 25 -2.87 -14.62 -25.97
CA CYS A 25 -1.81 -14.55 -24.99
C CYS A 25 -0.41 -14.70 -25.59
N LYS A 26 -0.27 -15.38 -26.76
CA LYS A 26 1.03 -15.62 -27.39
C LYS A 26 1.44 -14.55 -28.41
N LYS A 27 0.49 -13.92 -29.10
CA LYS A 27 0.75 -12.95 -30.18
C LYS A 27 -0.38 -11.92 -30.24
N PRO A 28 -0.49 -11.00 -29.26
CA PRO A 28 -1.56 -9.99 -29.25
C PRO A 28 -1.50 -9.05 -30.48
N ASP A 29 -0.29 -8.77 -30.98
CA ASP A 29 -0.07 -7.79 -32.05
C ASP A 29 -0.40 -8.31 -33.44
N ILE A 30 -0.50 -9.64 -33.65
CA ILE A 30 -0.68 -10.24 -34.97
C ILE A 30 -2.15 -10.52 -35.28
N ASN A 31 -3.00 -10.65 -34.26
CA ASN A 31 -4.45 -10.89 -34.44
C ASN A 31 -5.24 -10.00 -33.46
N PRO A 32 -5.41 -8.72 -33.78
CA PRO A 32 -6.30 -7.87 -32.96
C PRO A 32 -7.73 -8.40 -33.19
N ILE A 33 -8.31 -9.03 -32.18
CA ILE A 33 -9.72 -9.35 -32.18
C ILE A 33 -10.47 -8.10 -31.73
N ILE A 34 -11.33 -7.61 -32.63
CA ILE A 34 -12.27 -6.54 -32.28
C ILE A 34 -13.35 -7.18 -31.41
N ILE A 35 -13.30 -6.87 -30.13
CA ILE A 35 -14.30 -7.30 -29.15
C ILE A 35 -15.25 -6.12 -28.94
N ASP A 36 -16.55 -6.38 -29.08
CA ASP A 36 -17.57 -5.37 -28.75
C ASP A 36 -17.56 -5.02 -27.24
N GLU A 37 -18.05 -3.84 -26.89
CA GLU A 37 -18.04 -3.35 -25.49
C GLU A 37 -18.80 -4.25 -24.54
N LYS A 38 -19.89 -4.88 -24.97
CA LYS A 38 -20.66 -5.82 -24.15
C LYS A 38 -19.83 -7.06 -23.79
N THR A 39 -19.08 -7.58 -24.74
CA THR A 39 -18.15 -8.69 -24.53
C THR A 39 -16.97 -8.30 -23.64
N LYS A 40 -16.40 -7.09 -23.80
CA LYS A 40 -15.36 -6.58 -22.89
C LYS A 40 -15.84 -6.50 -21.46
N ILE A 41 -17.05 -5.97 -21.22
CA ILE A 41 -17.65 -5.90 -19.89
C ILE A 41 -17.78 -7.29 -19.28
N LYS A 42 -18.26 -8.28 -20.04
CA LYS A 42 -18.37 -9.66 -19.56
C LYS A 42 -17.01 -10.29 -19.23
N ILE A 43 -16.01 -10.07 -20.07
CA ILE A 43 -14.64 -10.55 -19.83
C ILE A 43 -14.08 -9.91 -18.54
N ARG A 44 -14.27 -8.60 -18.38
CA ARG A 44 -13.86 -7.88 -17.17
C ARG A 44 -14.51 -8.47 -15.92
N SER A 45 -15.83 -8.63 -15.90
CA SER A 45 -16.57 -9.22 -14.76
C SER A 45 -16.17 -10.67 -14.46
N ALA A 46 -15.67 -11.40 -15.48
CA ALA A 46 -15.18 -12.76 -15.29
C ALA A 46 -13.79 -12.83 -14.64
N LEU A 47 -12.97 -11.80 -14.85
CA LEU A 47 -11.54 -11.80 -14.51
C LEU A 47 -11.20 -10.92 -13.33
N LEU A 48 -11.90 -9.82 -13.15
CA LEU A 48 -11.59 -8.76 -12.21
C LEU A 48 -12.74 -8.59 -11.19
N PRO A 49 -12.46 -8.08 -10.02
CA PRO A 49 -13.47 -7.76 -9.03
C PRO A 49 -14.50 -6.76 -9.56
N ASP A 50 -15.73 -6.93 -9.13
CA ASP A 50 -16.81 -6.02 -9.46
C ASP A 50 -16.59 -4.65 -8.82
N ARG A 51 -17.18 -3.63 -9.47
CA ARG A 51 -17.16 -2.27 -8.96
C ARG A 51 -17.91 -2.20 -7.63
N PRO A 52 -17.30 -1.66 -6.55
CA PRO A 52 -17.97 -1.52 -5.27
C PRO A 52 -19.22 -0.65 -5.37
N LYS A 53 -20.27 -0.97 -4.63
CA LYS A 53 -21.55 -0.22 -4.67
C LYS A 53 -21.38 1.24 -4.26
N HIS A 54 -20.48 1.52 -3.33
CA HIS A 54 -20.19 2.87 -2.82
C HIS A 54 -19.21 3.67 -3.68
N TYR A 55 -18.69 3.09 -4.78
CA TYR A 55 -17.60 3.69 -5.56
C TYR A 55 -17.92 5.09 -6.11
N ASP A 56 -19.18 5.37 -6.48
CA ASP A 56 -19.61 6.67 -6.99
C ASP A 56 -19.93 7.69 -5.90
N ASN A 57 -20.34 7.20 -4.73
CA ASN A 57 -20.67 8.01 -3.55
C ASN A 57 -19.98 7.41 -2.32
N PRO A 58 -18.64 7.52 -2.23
CA PRO A 58 -17.89 7.00 -1.10
C PRO A 58 -18.05 7.87 0.14
N ASP A 59 -17.97 7.27 1.31
CA ASP A 59 -17.97 8.00 2.58
C ASP A 59 -16.69 8.84 2.74
N PHE A 60 -15.58 8.36 2.17
CA PHE A 60 -14.29 9.05 2.14
C PHE A 60 -13.41 8.54 0.99
N LYS A 61 -12.39 9.31 0.63
CA LYS A 61 -11.36 8.91 -0.33
C LYS A 61 -10.07 8.54 0.38
N PHE A 62 -9.36 7.54 -0.14
CA PHE A 62 -8.04 7.17 0.38
C PHE A 62 -7.06 6.80 -0.74
N ILE A 63 -5.78 6.82 -0.40
CA ILE A 63 -4.70 6.31 -1.24
C ILE A 63 -3.98 5.16 -0.54
N ASP A 64 -3.40 4.23 -1.33
CA ASP A 64 -2.70 3.04 -0.84
C ASP A 64 -1.28 2.99 -1.42
N LEU A 65 -0.30 3.44 -0.62
CA LEU A 65 1.11 3.49 -1.00
C LEU A 65 1.84 2.21 -0.57
N PHE A 66 2.73 1.71 -1.43
CA PHE A 66 3.41 0.43 -1.23
C PHE A 66 2.40 -0.71 -0.99
N ALA A 67 1.37 -0.72 -1.80
CA ALA A 67 0.13 -1.47 -1.58
C ALA A 67 0.33 -2.99 -1.50
N GLY A 68 1.41 -3.52 -2.08
CA GLY A 68 1.62 -4.96 -2.15
C GLY A 68 0.45 -5.64 -2.87
N ILE A 69 -0.18 -6.57 -2.19
CA ILE A 69 -1.38 -7.25 -2.68
C ILE A 69 -2.69 -6.59 -2.21
N GLY A 70 -2.63 -5.42 -1.57
CA GLY A 70 -3.79 -4.63 -1.15
C GLY A 70 -4.40 -5.03 0.20
N GLY A 71 -3.59 -5.60 1.11
CA GLY A 71 -4.10 -6.06 2.40
C GLY A 71 -4.71 -4.96 3.26
N ILE A 72 -4.09 -3.77 3.31
CA ILE A 72 -4.61 -2.62 4.07
C ILE A 72 -5.85 -2.06 3.37
N ARG A 73 -5.79 -1.89 2.06
CA ARG A 73 -6.91 -1.39 1.23
C ARG A 73 -8.20 -2.13 1.50
N LYS A 74 -8.15 -3.47 1.61
CA LYS A 74 -9.35 -4.29 1.78
C LYS A 74 -10.22 -3.80 2.95
N GLY A 75 -9.63 -3.50 4.10
CA GLY A 75 -10.37 -2.98 5.26
C GLY A 75 -11.01 -1.62 5.00
N PHE A 76 -10.36 -0.76 4.22
CA PHE A 76 -10.88 0.57 3.90
C PHE A 76 -11.95 0.54 2.81
N ASP A 77 -11.86 -0.35 1.84
CA ASP A 77 -12.93 -0.61 0.88
C ASP A 77 -14.21 -1.12 1.60
N GLU A 78 -14.06 -2.00 2.61
CA GLU A 78 -15.19 -2.60 3.34
C GLU A 78 -15.98 -1.58 4.19
N ILE A 79 -15.36 -0.50 4.63
CA ILE A 79 -16.00 0.56 5.43
C ILE A 79 -16.46 1.77 4.60
N GLY A 80 -16.60 1.62 3.26
CA GLY A 80 -17.16 2.65 2.39
C GLY A 80 -16.15 3.59 1.75
N GLY A 81 -14.86 3.34 1.91
CA GLY A 81 -13.81 4.15 1.29
C GLY A 81 -13.63 3.87 -0.20
N LYS A 82 -13.21 4.89 -0.96
CA LYS A 82 -12.79 4.77 -2.35
C LYS A 82 -11.29 4.98 -2.46
N CYS A 83 -10.57 3.98 -2.95
CA CYS A 83 -9.17 4.14 -3.34
C CYS A 83 -9.10 4.98 -4.61
N VAL A 84 -8.43 6.13 -4.53
CA VAL A 84 -8.27 7.08 -5.66
C VAL A 84 -6.86 7.09 -6.22
N PHE A 85 -5.91 6.46 -5.54
CA PHE A 85 -4.56 6.28 -6.02
C PHE A 85 -3.92 5.06 -5.34
N THR A 86 -3.16 4.29 -6.11
CA THR A 86 -2.41 3.12 -5.62
C THR A 86 -1.01 3.15 -6.21
N ASN A 87 -0.03 2.85 -5.36
CA ASN A 87 1.36 2.69 -5.77
C ASN A 87 1.89 1.31 -5.37
N GLU A 88 2.40 0.57 -6.34
CA GLU A 88 3.13 -0.69 -6.14
C GLU A 88 4.08 -0.94 -7.31
N TRP A 89 5.34 -1.14 -7.04
CA TRP A 89 6.35 -1.31 -8.09
C TRP A 89 6.52 -2.76 -8.57
N ASP A 90 6.26 -3.74 -7.68
CA ASP A 90 6.40 -5.16 -8.02
C ASP A 90 5.28 -5.65 -8.93
N ALA A 91 5.63 -6.11 -10.13
CA ALA A 91 4.66 -6.54 -11.13
C ALA A 91 3.82 -7.76 -10.70
N TYR A 92 4.35 -8.65 -9.86
CA TYR A 92 3.60 -9.80 -9.36
C TYR A 92 2.62 -9.40 -8.27
N ALA A 93 3.05 -8.48 -7.40
CA ALA A 93 2.16 -7.90 -6.39
C ALA A 93 1.00 -7.14 -7.05
N ARG A 94 1.27 -6.31 -8.08
CA ARG A 94 0.23 -5.61 -8.87
C ARG A 94 -0.79 -6.56 -9.48
N ARG A 95 -0.34 -7.69 -10.06
CA ARG A 95 -1.27 -8.69 -10.63
C ARG A 95 -2.18 -9.31 -9.57
N THR A 96 -1.63 -9.60 -8.39
CA THR A 96 -2.40 -10.11 -7.26
C THR A 96 -3.36 -9.04 -6.73
N TYR A 97 -2.91 -7.80 -6.63
CA TYR A 97 -3.74 -6.65 -6.27
C TYR A 97 -4.93 -6.52 -7.21
N LEU A 98 -4.69 -6.55 -8.53
CA LEU A 98 -5.73 -6.49 -9.55
C LEU A 98 -6.75 -7.63 -9.46
N ALA A 99 -6.32 -8.82 -9.02
CA ALA A 99 -7.22 -9.96 -8.81
C ALA A 99 -8.12 -9.81 -7.58
N ASN A 100 -7.74 -8.95 -6.62
CA ASN A 100 -8.43 -8.79 -5.34
C ASN A 100 -9.22 -7.47 -5.22
N HIS A 101 -8.86 -6.45 -5.99
CA HIS A 101 -9.42 -5.12 -5.86
C HIS A 101 -9.92 -4.57 -7.18
N TYR A 102 -11.04 -3.85 -7.12
CA TYR A 102 -11.52 -3.10 -8.27
C TYR A 102 -10.55 -1.95 -8.58
N VAL A 103 -10.22 -1.82 -9.85
CA VAL A 103 -9.52 -0.66 -10.41
C VAL A 103 -10.33 -0.14 -11.60
N SER A 104 -10.28 1.15 -11.87
CA SER A 104 -10.99 1.75 -13.01
C SER A 104 -10.35 1.35 -14.35
N ASP A 105 -11.06 1.54 -15.45
CA ASP A 105 -10.53 1.24 -16.79
C ASP A 105 -9.33 2.12 -17.16
N SER A 106 -9.25 3.33 -16.60
CA SER A 106 -8.12 4.23 -16.80
C SER A 106 -6.86 3.79 -16.04
N GLU A 107 -7.02 3.10 -14.90
CA GLU A 107 -5.91 2.58 -14.11
C GLU A 107 -5.44 1.21 -14.59
N LEU A 108 -6.33 0.44 -15.22
CA LEU A 108 -6.08 -0.95 -15.61
C LEU A 108 -4.77 -1.17 -16.41
N PRO A 109 -4.39 -0.33 -17.39
CA PRO A 109 -3.13 -0.49 -18.11
C PRO A 109 -1.90 -0.52 -17.21
N TYR A 110 -1.88 0.28 -16.13
CA TYR A 110 -0.74 0.34 -15.19
C TYR A 110 -0.54 -0.96 -14.41
N PHE A 111 -1.64 -1.68 -14.12
CA PHE A 111 -1.59 -2.95 -13.42
C PHE A 111 -1.25 -4.13 -14.34
N LEU A 112 -1.48 -4.00 -15.64
CA LEU A 112 -1.28 -5.09 -16.62
C LEU A 112 0.10 -5.08 -17.27
N ASN A 113 0.86 -3.99 -17.16
CA ASN A 113 2.19 -3.90 -17.74
C ASN A 113 3.10 -5.02 -17.23
N SER A 114 3.86 -5.62 -18.14
CA SER A 114 4.87 -6.61 -17.78
C SER A 114 6.12 -5.93 -17.21
N PRO A 115 6.95 -6.63 -16.43
CA PRO A 115 8.23 -6.08 -15.94
C PRO A 115 9.14 -5.56 -17.06
N GLU A 116 9.06 -6.14 -18.25
CA GLU A 116 9.84 -5.71 -19.41
C GLU A 116 9.29 -4.42 -20.04
N GLN A 117 7.98 -4.17 -19.92
CA GLN A 117 7.31 -2.94 -20.34
C GLN A 117 7.44 -1.81 -19.31
N ASP A 118 7.77 -2.15 -18.05
CA ASP A 118 8.02 -1.18 -16.98
C ASP A 118 9.29 -0.34 -17.21
N GLN A 119 10.07 -0.65 -18.23
CA GLN A 119 11.22 0.17 -18.65
C GLN A 119 10.80 1.50 -19.30
N ASP A 120 9.55 1.65 -19.66
CA ASP A 120 9.01 2.92 -20.14
C ASP A 120 8.75 3.83 -18.93
N LYS A 121 9.73 4.70 -18.68
CA LYS A 121 9.90 5.55 -17.49
C LYS A 121 8.79 6.60 -17.26
N ASN A 122 7.71 6.55 -18.00
CA ASN A 122 6.63 7.53 -17.94
C ASN A 122 5.41 7.10 -17.11
N THR A 123 5.42 5.91 -16.51
CA THR A 123 4.31 5.45 -15.70
C THR A 123 4.60 5.67 -14.21
N GLY A 124 4.53 6.92 -13.76
CA GLY A 124 4.77 7.36 -12.38
C GLY A 124 3.92 6.68 -11.29
N PHE A 125 3.03 5.75 -11.68
CA PHE A 125 2.21 4.97 -10.75
C PHE A 125 2.99 3.83 -10.04
N MET A 126 4.12 3.40 -10.58
CA MET A 126 4.81 2.20 -10.10
C MET A 126 5.92 2.48 -9.11
N ASP A 127 6.64 3.59 -9.29
CA ASP A 127 7.68 4.02 -8.38
C ASP A 127 7.33 5.39 -7.75
N LEU A 128 7.01 5.38 -6.46
CA LEU A 128 6.66 6.60 -5.73
C LEU A 128 7.76 7.67 -5.82
N GLN A 129 9.03 7.27 -5.90
CA GLN A 129 10.16 8.19 -6.00
C GLN A 129 10.15 9.02 -7.29
N GLN A 130 9.52 8.52 -8.35
CA GLN A 130 9.31 9.30 -9.58
C GLN A 130 8.28 10.41 -9.39
N ILE A 131 7.24 10.15 -8.62
CA ILE A 131 6.18 11.12 -8.29
C ILE A 131 6.71 12.18 -7.32
N THR A 132 7.40 11.75 -6.29
CA THR A 132 7.95 12.63 -5.25
C THR A 132 9.25 13.31 -5.69
N LEU A 133 9.82 12.94 -6.84
CA LEU A 133 11.10 13.40 -7.36
C LEU A 133 12.25 13.25 -6.34
N SER A 134 12.16 12.26 -5.45
CA SER A 134 13.13 12.12 -4.35
C SER A 134 14.54 11.72 -4.80
N GLN A 135 14.66 11.14 -5.99
CA GLN A 135 15.97 10.81 -6.59
C GLN A 135 16.57 11.96 -7.40
N ASN A 136 15.80 13.03 -7.65
CA ASN A 136 16.28 14.19 -8.40
C ASN A 136 16.77 15.28 -7.44
N GLU A 137 18.08 15.34 -7.23
CA GLU A 137 18.72 16.33 -6.34
C GLU A 137 18.53 17.80 -6.79
N LEU A 138 18.13 18.01 -8.05
CA LEU A 138 17.90 19.34 -8.62
C LEU A 138 16.43 19.75 -8.60
N ALA A 139 15.53 18.86 -8.16
CA ALA A 139 14.10 19.16 -8.11
C ALA A 139 13.85 20.26 -7.06
N THR A 140 13.14 21.30 -7.46
CA THR A 140 12.69 22.35 -6.55
C THR A 140 11.44 21.89 -5.78
N ASP A 141 11.18 22.50 -4.62
CA ASP A 141 9.96 22.22 -3.83
C ASP A 141 8.70 22.36 -4.69
N LYS A 142 8.64 23.41 -5.52
CA LYS A 142 7.51 23.62 -6.41
C LYS A 142 7.33 22.47 -7.42
N GLN A 143 8.39 21.96 -8.00
CA GLN A 143 8.31 20.84 -8.94
C GLN A 143 7.82 19.55 -8.23
N VAL A 144 8.25 19.34 -6.99
CA VAL A 144 7.77 18.22 -6.17
C VAL A 144 6.28 18.38 -5.86
N GLU A 145 5.84 19.56 -5.44
CA GLU A 145 4.43 19.87 -5.19
C GLU A 145 3.58 19.67 -6.46
N ASP A 146 3.98 20.28 -7.57
CA ASP A 146 3.27 20.19 -8.85
C ASP A 146 3.16 18.72 -9.32
N SER A 147 4.23 17.93 -9.18
CA SER A 147 4.23 16.52 -9.53
C SER A 147 3.27 15.69 -8.66
N ILE A 148 3.31 15.88 -7.33
CA ILE A 148 2.42 15.18 -6.41
C ILE A 148 0.96 15.58 -6.67
N HIS A 149 0.67 16.87 -6.89
CA HIS A 149 -0.69 17.32 -7.22
C HIS A 149 -1.20 16.78 -8.55
N TYR A 150 -0.33 16.63 -9.53
CA TYR A 150 -0.68 16.09 -10.84
C TYR A 150 -1.04 14.60 -10.80
N HIS A 151 -0.29 13.80 -10.03
CA HIS A 151 -0.44 12.36 -10.05
C HIS A 151 -1.39 11.81 -8.97
N ILE A 152 -1.50 12.49 -7.84
CA ILE A 152 -2.27 12.02 -6.69
C ILE A 152 -3.48 12.91 -6.47
N GLU A 153 -4.68 12.33 -6.51
CA GLU A 153 -5.93 13.04 -6.18
C GLU A 153 -5.96 13.46 -4.70
N ASP A 154 -6.78 14.47 -4.38
CA ASP A 154 -7.08 14.85 -3.00
C ASP A 154 -7.86 13.73 -2.32
N HIS A 155 -7.47 13.42 -1.09
CA HIS A 155 -7.99 12.29 -0.34
C HIS A 155 -8.05 12.61 1.17
N ASP A 156 -8.87 11.86 1.89
CA ASP A 156 -9.06 12.03 3.32
C ASP A 156 -8.06 11.19 4.14
N VAL A 157 -7.65 10.02 3.62
CA VAL A 157 -6.81 9.06 4.33
C VAL A 157 -5.63 8.60 3.47
N LEU A 158 -4.43 8.62 4.03
CA LEU A 158 -3.25 8.03 3.43
C LEU A 158 -2.91 6.71 4.12
N LEU A 159 -2.85 5.63 3.34
CA LEU A 159 -2.39 4.32 3.79
C LEU A 159 -0.99 4.05 3.23
N ALA A 160 -0.08 3.51 4.05
CA ALA A 160 1.24 3.12 3.57
C ALA A 160 1.85 1.97 4.38
N GLY A 161 2.10 0.85 3.71
CA GLY A 161 2.92 -0.26 4.22
C GLY A 161 4.36 -0.12 3.73
N PHE A 162 5.08 0.93 4.15
CA PHE A 162 6.40 1.24 3.62
C PHE A 162 7.47 0.25 4.10
N PRO A 163 8.47 -0.11 3.24
CA PRO A 163 9.51 -1.05 3.61
C PRO A 163 10.45 -0.49 4.69
N CYS A 164 10.88 -1.39 5.60
CA CYS A 164 11.85 -1.07 6.64
C CYS A 164 13.27 -1.00 6.05
N GLN A 165 13.60 0.11 5.41
CA GLN A 165 14.95 0.37 4.96
C GLN A 165 15.74 1.11 6.05
N PRO A 166 17.04 0.81 6.24
CA PRO A 166 17.84 1.52 7.22
C PRO A 166 17.94 3.00 6.86
N PHE A 167 17.60 3.85 7.81
CA PHE A 167 17.93 5.27 7.75
C PHE A 167 19.46 5.37 7.85
N SER A 168 20.16 5.59 6.75
CA SER A 168 21.60 5.74 6.79
C SER A 168 21.96 7.10 7.42
N LEU A 169 22.41 7.08 8.67
CA LEU A 169 22.96 8.25 9.37
C LEU A 169 24.11 8.92 8.60
N ALA A 170 24.78 8.18 7.72
CA ALA A 170 25.85 8.72 6.86
C ALA A 170 25.35 9.81 5.88
N GLY A 171 24.08 9.80 5.47
CA GLY A 171 23.47 10.87 4.67
C GLY A 171 23.20 12.14 5.48
N ILE A 172 22.86 12.00 6.76
CA ILE A 172 22.52 13.11 7.65
C ILE A 172 23.75 13.97 7.95
N SER A 173 24.92 13.35 8.21
CA SER A 173 26.15 14.06 8.59
C SER A 173 26.76 14.86 7.46
N LYS A 174 26.63 14.43 6.22
CA LYS A 174 27.35 15.01 5.08
C LYS A 174 26.72 16.32 4.56
N LYS A 175 25.44 16.56 4.82
CA LYS A 175 24.71 17.76 4.34
C LYS A 175 24.63 18.89 5.36
N ASN A 176 24.65 18.60 6.65
CA ASN A 176 24.75 19.64 7.69
C ASN A 176 26.01 20.50 7.58
N SER A 177 27.06 20.00 6.89
CA SER A 177 28.29 20.75 6.64
C SER A 177 28.20 21.73 5.45
N LEU A 178 27.15 21.69 4.63
CA LEU A 178 27.01 22.45 3.40
C LEU A 178 26.04 23.63 3.44
N GLY A 179 25.41 23.92 4.59
CA GLY A 179 24.69 25.19 4.86
C GLY A 179 23.50 25.49 3.94
N ARG A 180 22.80 24.49 3.41
CA ARG A 180 21.65 24.69 2.52
C ARG A 180 20.32 24.76 3.26
N ALA A 181 19.48 25.71 2.87
CA ALA A 181 18.27 26.13 3.53
C ALA A 181 17.03 25.25 3.25
N HIS A 182 16.10 25.31 4.13
CA HIS A 182 14.80 24.70 4.32
C HIS A 182 13.90 24.52 3.08
N GLY A 183 13.62 23.26 2.72
CA GLY A 183 12.66 22.83 1.73
C GLY A 183 12.43 21.33 1.79
N PHE A 184 12.04 20.70 0.70
CA PHE A 184 12.09 19.23 0.51
C PHE A 184 13.53 18.68 0.45
N GLU A 185 14.53 19.51 0.67
CA GLU A 185 15.92 19.13 0.87
C GLU A 185 16.11 18.37 2.19
N CYS A 186 15.20 17.40 2.44
CA CYS A 186 15.28 16.61 3.64
C CYS A 186 16.57 15.79 3.67
N GLU A 187 17.25 15.84 4.79
CA GLU A 187 18.59 15.38 5.10
C GLU A 187 18.83 13.87 4.92
N THR A 188 17.86 13.14 4.35
CA THR A 188 17.89 11.68 4.27
C THR A 188 17.37 11.17 2.93
N GLN A 189 18.07 11.49 1.86
CA GLN A 189 17.84 10.77 0.60
C GLN A 189 18.08 9.27 0.80
N GLY A 190 17.07 8.46 0.49
CA GLY A 190 17.23 7.04 0.40
C GLY A 190 16.29 6.18 1.24
N THR A 191 15.36 6.74 2.01
CA THR A 191 14.33 5.92 2.66
C THR A 191 12.94 6.29 2.17
N LEU A 192 12.16 5.30 1.79
CA LEU A 192 10.81 5.46 1.25
C LEU A 192 9.81 6.10 2.23
N PHE A 193 10.14 6.17 3.52
CA PHE A 193 9.36 6.96 4.48
C PHE A 193 9.34 8.46 4.12
N PHE A 194 10.43 9.02 3.59
CA PHE A 194 10.46 10.43 3.21
C PHE A 194 9.67 10.71 1.93
N ASP A 195 9.41 9.70 1.11
CA ASP A 195 8.44 9.80 0.02
C ASP A 195 7.01 9.90 0.57
N VAL A 196 6.68 9.13 1.61
CA VAL A 196 5.41 9.28 2.35
C VAL A 196 5.32 10.66 3.00
N GLU A 197 6.38 11.14 3.63
CA GLU A 197 6.46 12.50 4.20
C GLU A 197 6.11 13.57 3.17
N ARG A 198 6.70 13.50 1.96
CA ARG A 198 6.44 14.46 0.87
C ARG A 198 4.96 14.46 0.47
N VAL A 199 4.36 13.29 0.32
CA VAL A 199 2.93 13.19 0.02
C VAL A 199 2.09 13.75 1.15
N LEU A 200 2.38 13.42 2.42
CA LEU A 200 1.70 13.98 3.59
C LEU A 200 1.82 15.51 3.65
N LYS A 201 3.02 16.06 3.36
CA LYS A 201 3.29 17.49 3.37
C LYS A 201 2.46 18.24 2.32
N VAL A 202 2.37 17.69 1.11
CA VAL A 202 1.68 18.34 -0.02
C VAL A 202 0.16 18.15 0.06
N LYS A 203 -0.30 16.93 0.33
CA LYS A 203 -1.72 16.58 0.29
C LYS A 203 -2.47 16.83 1.58
N GLN A 204 -1.78 16.86 2.71
CA GLN A 204 -2.37 17.14 4.02
C GLN A 204 -3.69 16.37 4.28
N PRO A 205 -3.74 15.02 4.08
CA PRO A 205 -4.95 14.26 4.35
C PRO A 205 -5.36 14.41 5.82
N LYS A 206 -6.64 14.16 6.12
CA LYS A 206 -7.16 14.25 7.50
C LYS A 206 -6.57 13.20 8.42
N PHE A 207 -6.34 12.00 7.85
CA PHE A 207 -5.86 10.84 8.58
C PHE A 207 -4.76 10.13 7.81
N PHE A 208 -3.92 9.38 8.52
CA PHE A 208 -3.03 8.41 7.91
C PHE A 208 -3.00 7.11 8.71
N VAL A 209 -2.65 6.01 8.05
CA VAL A 209 -2.31 4.73 8.67
C VAL A 209 -1.01 4.22 8.03
N LEU A 210 0.04 4.13 8.84
CA LEU A 210 1.34 3.62 8.44
C LEU A 210 1.58 2.26 9.09
N GLU A 211 1.99 1.26 8.31
CA GLU A 211 2.30 -0.09 8.79
C GLU A 211 3.78 -0.39 8.56
N ASN A 212 4.39 -1.11 9.49
CA ASN A 212 5.75 -1.61 9.35
C ASN A 212 5.97 -2.86 10.22
N VAL A 213 7.16 -3.45 10.14
CA VAL A 213 7.55 -4.55 11.04
C VAL A 213 7.70 -4.06 12.48
N LYS A 214 7.41 -4.91 13.48
CA LYS A 214 7.49 -4.53 14.91
C LYS A 214 8.86 -3.98 15.32
N ASN A 215 9.92 -4.43 14.65
CA ASN A 215 11.28 -4.00 14.95
C ASN A 215 11.58 -2.53 14.60
N LEU A 216 10.70 -1.85 13.86
CA LEU A 216 10.84 -0.41 13.56
C LEU A 216 11.07 0.42 14.84
N LYS A 217 10.38 0.07 15.93
CA LYS A 217 10.49 0.75 17.21
C LYS A 217 11.90 0.67 17.83
N GLY A 218 12.60 -0.45 17.61
CA GLY A 218 13.95 -0.69 18.12
C GLY A 218 15.07 -0.44 17.11
N HIS A 219 14.71 -0.23 15.84
CA HIS A 219 15.68 -0.06 14.76
C HIS A 219 16.60 1.14 15.03
N ASP A 220 17.90 0.94 14.79
CA ASP A 220 18.93 1.93 15.06
C ASP A 220 18.80 2.53 16.49
N GLN A 221 18.73 1.65 17.49
CA GLN A 221 18.57 2.03 18.90
C GLN A 221 17.34 2.92 19.16
N GLY A 222 16.33 2.88 18.25
CA GLY A 222 15.10 3.66 18.30
C GLY A 222 15.20 5.04 17.64
N ASN A 223 16.31 5.37 17.00
CA ASN A 223 16.48 6.64 16.30
C ASN A 223 15.53 6.73 15.11
N THR A 224 15.37 5.65 14.34
CA THR A 224 14.43 5.56 13.23
C THR A 224 13.01 5.93 13.64
N PHE A 225 12.52 5.30 14.71
CA PHE A 225 11.20 5.59 15.25
C PHE A 225 11.07 7.05 15.71
N ALA A 226 12.09 7.58 16.38
CA ALA A 226 12.11 8.97 16.83
C ALA A 226 12.04 9.96 15.67
N VAL A 227 12.76 9.71 14.56
CA VAL A 227 12.71 10.53 13.34
C VAL A 227 11.30 10.51 12.76
N ILE A 228 10.68 9.34 12.61
CA ILE A 228 9.30 9.22 12.10
C ILE A 228 8.33 10.06 12.93
N ILE A 229 8.32 9.89 14.25
CA ILE A 229 7.37 10.60 15.12
C ILE A 229 7.60 12.13 15.08
N ARG A 230 8.86 12.59 15.12
CA ARG A 230 9.17 14.02 14.98
C ARG A 230 8.74 14.59 13.63
N THR A 231 8.92 13.84 12.56
CA THR A 231 8.51 14.25 11.22
C THR A 231 7.00 14.40 11.13
N LEU A 232 6.23 13.41 11.61
CA LEU A 232 4.77 13.45 11.62
C LEU A 232 4.25 14.62 12.49
N ASP A 233 4.88 14.88 13.64
CA ASP A 233 4.53 16.01 14.49
C ASP A 233 4.77 17.37 13.79
N LYS A 234 5.93 17.53 13.13
CA LYS A 234 6.27 18.72 12.33
C LYS A 234 5.30 18.96 11.17
N LEU A 235 4.81 17.88 10.56
CA LEU A 235 3.81 17.94 9.49
C LEU A 235 2.41 18.33 9.99
N GLY A 236 2.23 18.48 11.30
CA GLY A 236 0.95 18.89 11.89
C GLY A 236 0.03 17.73 12.21
N TYR A 237 0.55 16.56 12.54
CA TYR A 237 -0.25 15.40 12.92
C TYR A 237 -0.01 14.98 14.38
N PHE A 238 -1.10 14.56 15.04
CA PHE A 238 -1.01 13.72 16.22
C PHE A 238 -0.91 12.25 15.81
N VAL A 239 -0.10 11.49 16.54
CA VAL A 239 0.00 10.03 16.38
C VAL A 239 -0.76 9.37 17.52
N THR A 240 -1.80 8.63 17.17
CA THR A 240 -2.73 7.98 18.10
C THR A 240 -2.00 7.17 19.18
N ASP A 241 -2.42 7.34 20.43
CA ASP A 241 -1.84 6.72 21.63
C ASP A 241 -0.36 7.11 21.94
N ILE A 242 0.22 8.01 21.15
CA ILE A 242 1.61 8.47 21.31
C ILE A 242 1.66 9.96 21.62
N THR A 243 1.00 10.81 20.81
CA THR A 243 1.03 12.26 20.95
C THR A 243 -0.36 12.85 20.98
N ASP A 244 -0.56 13.93 21.74
CA ASP A 244 -1.77 14.72 21.83
C ASP A 244 -1.41 16.20 22.05
N GLU A 245 -2.41 17.05 22.28
CA GLU A 245 -2.27 18.50 22.47
C GLU A 245 -1.32 18.87 23.62
N ASN A 246 -1.23 18.03 24.66
CA ASN A 246 -0.49 18.28 25.88
C ASN A 246 0.84 17.53 25.96
N THR A 247 1.13 16.72 24.94
CA THR A 247 2.30 15.81 24.96
C THR A 247 3.57 16.52 24.51
N ASN A 248 4.61 16.50 25.35
CA ASN A 248 5.95 16.83 24.87
C ASN A 248 6.46 15.69 23.99
N ILE A 249 6.85 15.99 22.76
CA ILE A 249 7.23 15.01 21.74
C ILE A 249 8.42 14.14 22.17
N GLU A 250 9.42 14.72 22.83
CA GLU A 250 10.61 13.98 23.27
C GLU A 250 10.28 13.03 24.43
N ASP A 251 9.39 13.42 25.32
CA ASP A 251 8.94 12.59 26.42
C ASP A 251 8.03 11.46 25.92
N ALA A 252 7.18 11.73 24.92
CA ALA A 252 6.39 10.72 24.23
C ALA A 252 7.27 9.65 23.60
N ILE A 253 8.28 10.04 22.84
CA ILE A 253 9.24 9.14 22.19
C ILE A 253 9.96 8.27 23.22
N LYS A 254 10.48 8.87 24.30
CA LYS A 254 11.15 8.14 25.40
C LYS A 254 10.20 7.15 26.08
N SER A 255 8.96 7.57 26.32
CA SER A 255 7.93 6.75 26.96
C SER A 255 7.61 5.51 26.14
N VAL A 256 7.32 5.70 24.85
CA VAL A 256 6.98 4.60 23.93
C VAL A 256 8.12 3.58 23.80
N ARG A 257 9.37 4.03 23.77
CA ARG A 257 10.54 3.15 23.69
C ARG A 257 10.69 2.23 24.91
N LYS A 258 10.27 2.68 26.10
CA LYS A 258 10.37 1.92 27.36
C LYS A 258 9.19 0.96 27.58
N ARG A 259 8.03 1.22 26.99
CA ARG A 259 6.82 0.42 27.20
C ARG A 259 6.85 -0.89 26.40
N LYS A 260 6.38 -1.97 27.00
CA LYS A 260 6.09 -3.25 26.34
C LYS A 260 4.66 -3.67 26.74
N PRO A 261 3.82 -4.08 25.77
CA PRO A 261 4.00 -4.25 24.32
C PRO A 261 3.68 -3.01 23.47
N GLU A 262 3.45 -1.89 24.09
CA GLU A 262 2.84 -0.70 23.54
C GLU A 262 3.60 0.10 22.48
N PRO A 263 2.83 1.01 21.84
CA PRO A 263 1.37 1.15 21.92
C PRO A 263 0.62 0.49 20.77
N THR A 264 1.28 -0.03 19.77
CA THR A 264 0.68 -0.19 18.46
C THR A 264 1.18 -1.42 17.71
N ILE A 265 1.69 -2.42 18.45
CA ILE A 265 2.08 -3.69 17.87
C ILE A 265 0.87 -4.60 17.89
N ILE A 266 0.38 -4.92 16.69
CA ILE A 266 -0.76 -5.79 16.47
C ILE A 266 -0.25 -7.11 15.94
N ASP A 267 -0.64 -8.22 16.57
CA ASP A 267 -0.37 -9.55 16.05
C ASP A 267 -1.56 -10.04 15.23
N GLY A 268 -1.31 -10.34 13.96
CA GLY A 268 -2.31 -10.92 13.06
C GLY A 268 -2.90 -12.22 13.58
N GLN A 269 -2.19 -12.96 14.46
CA GLN A 269 -2.70 -14.18 15.08
C GLN A 269 -3.96 -13.95 15.93
N LEU A 270 -4.25 -12.73 16.33
CA LEU A 270 -5.50 -12.39 16.98
C LEU A 270 -6.72 -12.59 16.07
N PHE A 271 -6.54 -12.48 14.75
CA PHE A 271 -7.61 -12.48 13.76
C PHE A 271 -7.50 -13.60 12.73
N THR A 272 -6.30 -14.13 12.52
CA THR A 272 -5.98 -15.14 11.49
C THR A 272 -5.09 -16.23 12.09
N PRO A 273 -4.91 -17.39 11.44
CA PRO A 273 -3.98 -18.42 11.91
C PRO A 273 -2.48 -17.99 11.86
N GLN A 274 -2.17 -16.86 11.19
CA GLN A 274 -0.79 -16.43 10.97
C GLN A 274 -0.27 -15.56 12.12
N HIS A 275 0.83 -15.95 12.76
CA HIS A 275 1.61 -15.09 13.64
C HIS A 275 2.32 -14.02 12.80
N ARG A 276 1.87 -12.76 12.90
CA ARG A 276 2.40 -11.64 12.12
C ARG A 276 2.31 -10.35 12.91
N GLU A 277 3.34 -10.04 13.68
CA GLU A 277 3.40 -8.81 14.45
C GLU A 277 3.77 -7.60 13.58
N ARG A 278 2.97 -6.55 13.68
CA ARG A 278 3.16 -5.30 12.95
C ARG A 278 3.00 -4.10 13.87
N ILE A 279 3.83 -3.08 13.65
CA ILE A 279 3.60 -1.76 14.23
C ILE A 279 2.65 -1.00 13.31
N VAL A 280 1.63 -0.40 13.90
CA VAL A 280 0.68 0.47 13.20
C VAL A 280 0.73 1.85 13.84
N LEU A 281 0.96 2.87 13.01
CA LEU A 281 0.91 4.26 13.40
C LEU A 281 -0.29 4.89 12.71
N ALA A 282 -1.36 5.12 13.45
CA ALA A 282 -2.51 5.88 12.97
C ALA A 282 -2.35 7.34 13.43
N GLY A 283 -2.69 8.29 12.57
CA GLY A 283 -2.57 9.70 12.92
C GLY A 283 -3.72 10.54 12.40
N VAL A 284 -3.92 11.66 13.04
CA VAL A 284 -4.94 12.65 12.71
C VAL A 284 -4.31 14.03 12.64
N ARG A 285 -4.72 14.85 11.68
CA ARG A 285 -4.24 16.21 11.53
C ARG A 285 -4.66 17.06 12.72
N LYS A 286 -3.76 17.91 13.23
CA LYS A 286 -3.92 18.66 14.51
C LYS A 286 -5.09 19.62 14.55
N ASP A 287 -5.61 20.04 13.39
CA ASP A 287 -6.83 20.86 13.28
C ASP A 287 -8.13 20.08 13.45
N ILE A 288 -8.05 18.74 13.55
CA ILE A 288 -9.18 17.83 13.72
C ILE A 288 -9.12 17.25 15.13
N SER A 289 -10.27 17.12 15.78
CA SER A 289 -10.34 16.49 17.10
C SER A 289 -9.89 15.02 17.05
N ALA A 290 -8.90 14.68 17.88
CA ALA A 290 -8.42 13.31 18.06
C ALA A 290 -9.21 12.54 19.14
N GLN A 291 -10.26 13.16 19.72
CA GLN A 291 -10.99 12.58 20.83
C GLN A 291 -11.62 11.21 20.47
N GLY A 292 -11.31 10.20 21.24
CA GLY A 292 -11.84 8.84 21.04
C GLY A 292 -11.03 7.97 20.06
N LEU A 293 -10.05 8.54 19.35
CA LEU A 293 -9.15 7.75 18.52
C LEU A 293 -8.15 6.99 19.37
N THR A 294 -8.22 5.65 19.33
CA THR A 294 -7.25 4.78 20.01
C THR A 294 -7.16 3.42 19.33
N LEU A 295 -5.96 2.87 19.25
CA LEU A 295 -5.72 1.50 18.80
C LEU A 295 -5.78 0.47 19.95
N LYS A 296 -5.88 0.93 21.21
CA LYS A 296 -5.92 0.06 22.39
C LYS A 296 -7.13 -0.85 22.41
N ASN A 297 -8.22 -0.43 21.79
CA ASN A 297 -9.47 -1.19 21.76
C ASN A 297 -9.51 -2.28 20.66
N ILE A 298 -8.46 -2.42 19.87
CA ILE A 298 -8.44 -3.38 18.73
C ILE A 298 -8.68 -4.83 19.20
N THR A 299 -8.22 -5.17 20.39
CA THR A 299 -8.43 -6.50 20.98
C THR A 299 -9.88 -6.79 21.34
N GLN A 300 -10.75 -5.78 21.45
CA GLN A 300 -12.18 -5.95 21.68
C GLN A 300 -12.91 -6.45 20.42
N HIS A 301 -12.29 -6.35 19.26
CA HIS A 301 -12.81 -6.79 17.97
C HIS A 301 -12.25 -8.15 17.53
N VAL A 302 -11.51 -8.84 18.41
CA VAL A 302 -11.02 -10.19 18.13
C VAL A 302 -12.22 -11.13 18.04
N PRO A 303 -12.34 -11.95 16.96
CA PRO A 303 -13.41 -12.92 16.82
C PRO A 303 -13.42 -13.91 18.00
N GLU A 304 -14.62 -14.28 18.48
CA GLU A 304 -14.79 -15.29 19.55
C GLU A 304 -14.24 -16.66 19.10
N SER A 305 -14.48 -17.03 17.84
CA SER A 305 -13.91 -18.22 17.23
C SER A 305 -12.72 -17.88 16.36
N ARG A 306 -11.55 -18.41 16.71
CA ARG A 306 -10.34 -18.25 15.88
C ARG A 306 -10.35 -19.25 14.73
N LEU A 307 -10.02 -18.75 13.54
CA LEU A 307 -9.78 -19.62 12.39
C LEU A 307 -8.52 -20.45 12.64
N ASN A 308 -8.59 -21.74 12.32
CA ASN A 308 -7.43 -22.61 12.27
C ASN A 308 -6.85 -22.64 10.85
N LEU A 309 -5.60 -23.08 10.71
CA LEU A 309 -4.99 -23.23 9.40
C LEU A 309 -5.80 -24.13 8.46
N THR A 310 -6.40 -25.19 9.00
CA THR A 310 -7.26 -26.13 8.26
C THR A 310 -8.54 -25.50 7.70
N ASP A 311 -8.99 -24.37 8.28
CA ASP A 311 -10.21 -23.68 7.84
C ASP A 311 -9.96 -22.82 6.59
N ILE A 312 -8.69 -22.45 6.33
CA ILE A 312 -8.29 -21.56 5.24
C ILE A 312 -7.50 -22.27 4.13
N ILE A 313 -7.03 -23.50 4.36
CA ILE A 313 -6.30 -24.28 3.35
C ILE A 313 -7.28 -24.88 2.35
N ASP A 314 -6.99 -24.71 1.06
CA ASP A 314 -7.70 -25.38 -0.02
C ASP A 314 -7.57 -26.91 0.13
N LYS A 315 -8.71 -27.60 0.13
CA LYS A 315 -8.74 -29.07 0.24
C LYS A 315 -8.23 -29.77 -1.01
N VAL A 316 -8.29 -29.11 -2.14
CA VAL A 316 -7.83 -29.61 -3.45
C VAL A 316 -6.89 -28.59 -4.06
N VAL A 317 -5.62 -28.95 -4.17
CA VAL A 317 -4.57 -28.09 -4.73
C VAL A 317 -4.07 -28.69 -6.04
N ASP A 318 -3.90 -27.87 -7.07
CA ASP A 318 -3.28 -28.30 -8.33
C ASP A 318 -1.85 -28.80 -8.03
N PRO A 319 -1.45 -30.00 -8.52
CA PRO A 319 -0.10 -30.57 -8.28
C PRO A 319 1.07 -29.63 -8.60
N LYS A 320 0.89 -28.67 -9.52
CA LYS A 320 1.92 -27.67 -9.84
C LYS A 320 2.31 -26.75 -8.67
N TYR A 321 1.45 -26.63 -7.63
CA TYR A 321 1.74 -25.87 -6.40
C TYR A 321 2.28 -26.72 -5.27
N THR A 322 2.43 -28.03 -5.50
CA THR A 322 3.01 -28.96 -4.51
C THR A 322 4.54 -28.91 -4.65
N LEU A 323 5.22 -28.76 -3.53
CA LEU A 323 6.68 -28.82 -3.50
C LEU A 323 7.14 -30.22 -3.93
N THR A 324 8.21 -30.28 -4.70
CA THR A 324 8.87 -31.55 -5.03
C THR A 324 9.50 -32.16 -3.77
N GLU A 325 9.66 -33.50 -3.72
CA GLU A 325 10.28 -34.20 -2.57
C GLU A 325 11.61 -33.57 -2.18
N ASN A 326 12.43 -33.18 -3.15
CA ASN A 326 13.69 -32.51 -2.91
C ASN A 326 13.56 -31.18 -2.20
N LEU A 327 12.49 -30.41 -2.47
CA LEU A 327 12.23 -29.11 -1.81
C LEU A 327 11.60 -29.30 -0.43
N CYS A 328 10.78 -30.36 -0.23
CA CYS A 328 10.24 -30.68 1.09
C CYS A 328 11.33 -31.07 2.10
N GLY A 329 12.46 -31.63 1.64
CA GLY A 329 13.58 -32.01 2.50
C GLY A 329 14.41 -30.82 3.04
N TYR A 330 14.14 -29.58 2.57
CA TYR A 330 14.78 -28.35 3.08
C TYR A 330 13.91 -27.56 4.06
N LEU A 331 12.67 -27.98 4.28
CA LEU A 331 11.73 -27.41 5.26
C LEU A 331 11.72 -28.21 6.55
#